data_2b877cddd0a808c237ee76eb16d62ce5
#
_entry.id   2b877cddd0a808c237ee76eb16d62ce5
#
_cell.length_a   1.000
_cell.length_b   1.000
_cell.length_c   1.000
_cell.angle_alpha   90.00
_cell.angle_beta   90.00
_cell.angle_gamma   90.00
#
_symmetry.space_group_name_H-M   'P 1'
#
loop_
_entity.id
_entity.type
_entity.pdbx_description
1 polymer ?
#
loop_
_entity_poly.entity_id
_entity_poly.type
_entity_poly.pdbx_seq_one_letter_code
_entity_poly.pdbx_strand_id
1 'polypeptide(L)'
;TDANERPPLQDSPNDDTRFAWGLGPYFTINPFVGDGGIAVDVGLSLSARYAITPQLVVSGAVTQSVLPPDKDDPSPNIDDVPNVRTDGGAYGDDGVPVLQRLTLSHFARPGPNLYSRVTVGYLERMFGGVSTELLWKPVRNRLGLGVELNYAVQRDSDMAFGFEEFDYDVVTGHVSAYYDLGNGYH
;
A
#
# COMPACT_ATOMS: atom_id res chain seq x y z
N THR A 1 13.85 47.27 17.04
CA THR A 1 12.54 46.71 16.61
C THR A 1 12.85 45.43 15.83
N ASP A 2 12.90 44.34 16.54
CA ASP A 2 13.29 43.03 16.00
C ASP A 2 12.12 42.42 15.23
N ALA A 3 12.23 42.43 13.91
CA ALA A 3 11.30 41.77 12.99
C ALA A 3 11.85 40.41 12.53
N ASN A 4 12.36 39.57 13.44
CA ASN A 4 12.87 38.25 13.09
C ASN A 4 12.48 37.15 14.09
N GLU A 5 11.33 37.26 14.73
CA GLU A 5 10.75 36.14 15.42
C GLU A 5 10.01 35.24 14.41
N ARG A 6 10.70 34.17 14.00
CA ARG A 6 10.01 33.03 13.37
C ARG A 6 8.99 32.52 14.40
N PRO A 7 7.72 32.34 13.98
CA PRO A 7 6.77 31.68 14.88
C PRO A 7 7.35 30.32 15.28
N PRO A 8 7.21 29.90 16.54
CA PRO A 8 7.66 28.59 16.96
C PRO A 8 7.01 27.55 16.05
N LEU A 9 7.85 26.64 15.54
CA LEU A 9 7.35 25.46 14.82
C LEU A 9 6.31 24.82 15.74
N GLN A 10 5.09 24.79 15.28
CA GLN A 10 3.99 24.15 15.98
C GLN A 10 4.35 22.67 16.01
N ASP A 11 4.79 22.21 17.19
CA ASP A 11 5.03 20.79 17.45
C ASP A 11 3.77 20.06 17.08
N SER A 12 3.89 19.21 16.06
CA SER A 12 2.77 18.37 15.62
C SER A 12 2.42 17.45 16.80
N PRO A 13 1.20 17.42 17.32
CA PRO A 13 0.85 16.72 18.56
C PRO A 13 1.00 15.20 18.49
N ASN A 14 1.61 14.65 17.45
CA ASN A 14 1.64 13.22 17.14
C ASN A 14 3.03 12.59 17.01
N ASP A 15 4.09 13.27 17.38
CA ASP A 15 5.46 12.76 17.15
C ASP A 15 5.88 11.64 18.12
N ASP A 16 5.13 11.37 19.19
CA ASP A 16 5.47 10.37 20.22
C ASP A 16 4.64 9.09 20.19
N THR A 17 3.64 8.95 19.33
CA THR A 17 2.82 7.74 19.30
C THR A 17 3.46 6.67 18.42
N ARG A 18 4.11 5.68 19.07
CA ARG A 18 4.60 4.47 18.41
C ARG A 18 3.50 3.65 17.74
N PHE A 19 2.25 3.88 18.13
CA PHE A 19 1.08 3.20 17.62
C PHE A 19 0.08 4.19 17.05
N ALA A 20 -0.34 3.98 15.82
CA ALA A 20 -1.41 4.71 15.18
C ALA A 20 -2.39 3.74 14.54
N TRP A 21 -3.66 4.05 14.60
CA TRP A 21 -4.71 3.26 13.96
C TRP A 21 -5.79 4.17 13.37
N GLY A 22 -6.52 3.66 12.41
CA GLY A 22 -7.62 4.36 11.77
C GLY A 22 -8.72 3.40 11.37
N LEU A 23 -9.96 3.82 11.56
CA LEU A 23 -11.15 3.13 11.09
C LEU A 23 -11.93 4.10 10.19
N GLY A 24 -12.32 3.63 9.02
CA GLY A 24 -13.08 4.44 8.08
C GLY A 24 -13.89 3.59 7.10
N PRO A 25 -14.89 4.19 6.45
CA PRO A 25 -15.57 3.53 5.35
C PRO A 25 -14.64 3.43 4.12
N TYR A 26 -14.83 2.37 3.34
CA TYR A 26 -14.27 2.29 1.99
C TYR A 26 -15.38 2.00 0.98
N PHE A 27 -15.15 2.37 -0.25
CA PHE A 27 -15.93 1.91 -1.37
C PHE A 27 -15.01 1.62 -2.56
N THR A 28 -15.30 0.56 -3.28
CA THR A 28 -14.59 0.17 -4.49
C THR A 28 -15.57 0.04 -5.63
N ILE A 29 -15.24 0.58 -6.77
CA ILE A 29 -16.02 0.44 -7.99
C ILE A 29 -15.19 -0.41 -8.95
N ASN A 30 -15.70 -1.58 -9.30
CA ASN A 30 -15.13 -2.46 -10.30
C ASN A 30 -15.96 -2.35 -11.59
N PRO A 31 -15.47 -1.60 -12.59
CA PRO A 31 -16.10 -1.57 -13.90
C PRO A 31 -15.79 -2.88 -14.65
N PHE A 32 -16.70 -3.29 -15.53
CA PHE A 32 -16.55 -4.46 -16.40
C PHE A 32 -16.60 -5.82 -15.67
N VAL A 33 -17.49 -5.95 -14.69
CA VAL A 33 -17.81 -7.24 -14.07
C VAL A 33 -18.84 -7.96 -14.95
N GLY A 34 -18.58 -9.24 -15.29
CA GLY A 34 -19.48 -10.05 -16.12
C GLY A 34 -19.75 -9.44 -17.50
N ASP A 35 -21.00 -9.37 -17.92
CA ASP A 35 -21.44 -8.83 -19.22
C ASP A 35 -21.31 -7.29 -19.34
N GLY A 36 -20.37 -6.67 -18.62
CA GLY A 36 -20.11 -5.24 -18.65
C GLY A 36 -20.83 -4.45 -17.55
N GLY A 37 -21.22 -5.11 -16.48
CA GLY A 37 -21.78 -4.50 -15.28
C GLY A 37 -20.76 -3.68 -14.47
N ILE A 38 -21.26 -2.96 -13.48
CA ILE A 38 -20.46 -2.23 -12.48
C ILE A 38 -20.74 -2.87 -11.12
N ALA A 39 -19.72 -3.46 -10.50
CA ALA A 39 -19.84 -3.92 -9.11
C ALA A 39 -19.35 -2.84 -8.15
N VAL A 40 -20.12 -2.60 -7.12
CA VAL A 40 -19.79 -1.65 -6.05
C VAL A 40 -19.66 -2.43 -4.74
N ASP A 41 -18.50 -2.34 -4.11
CA ASP A 41 -18.23 -2.90 -2.79
C ASP A 41 -18.13 -1.77 -1.77
N VAL A 42 -18.90 -1.86 -0.71
CA VAL A 42 -18.95 -0.87 0.38
C VAL A 42 -18.71 -1.57 1.71
N GLY A 43 -17.81 -1.03 2.52
CA GLY A 43 -17.49 -1.63 3.80
C GLY A 43 -16.70 -0.74 4.74
N LEU A 44 -16.08 -1.38 5.72
CA LEU A 44 -15.24 -0.74 6.74
C LEU A 44 -13.79 -1.19 6.56
N SER A 45 -12.87 -0.26 6.69
CA SER A 45 -11.43 -0.49 6.68
C SER A 45 -10.83 -0.12 8.03
N LEU A 46 -10.14 -1.06 8.65
CA LEU A 46 -9.34 -0.87 9.85
C LEU A 46 -7.86 -0.94 9.46
N SER A 47 -7.10 0.09 9.74
CA SER A 47 -5.65 0.13 9.56
C SER A 47 -4.93 0.37 10.87
N ALA A 48 -3.74 -0.20 11.01
CA ALA A 48 -2.87 0.00 12.16
C ALA A 48 -1.41 0.08 11.73
N ARG A 49 -0.64 0.87 12.47
CA ARG A 49 0.80 1.03 12.30
C ARG A 49 1.47 1.04 13.67
N TYR A 50 2.54 0.28 13.81
CA TYR A 50 3.34 0.23 15.02
C TYR A 50 4.83 0.42 14.71
N ALA A 51 5.46 1.45 15.26
CA ALA A 51 6.89 1.68 15.15
C ALA A 51 7.61 0.89 16.27
N ILE A 52 8.21 -0.24 15.91
CA ILE A 52 9.04 -1.04 16.81
C ILE A 52 10.26 -0.22 17.22
N THR A 53 10.90 0.39 16.24
CA THR A 53 11.95 1.40 16.38
C THR A 53 11.66 2.56 15.41
N PRO A 54 12.37 3.71 15.50
CA PRO A 54 12.22 4.76 14.50
C PRO A 54 12.47 4.31 13.04
N GLN A 55 13.27 3.24 12.88
CA GLN A 55 13.62 2.69 11.58
C GLN A 55 12.77 1.47 11.18
N LEU A 56 12.11 0.80 12.12
CA LEU A 56 11.41 -0.46 11.89
C LEU A 56 9.92 -0.33 12.23
N VAL A 57 9.07 -0.49 11.23
CA VAL A 57 7.63 -0.26 11.33
C VAL A 57 6.86 -1.46 10.82
N VAL A 58 5.92 -1.94 11.63
CA VAL A 58 4.87 -2.89 11.21
C VAL A 58 3.63 -2.11 10.82
N SER A 59 3.01 -2.47 9.71
CA SER A 59 1.74 -1.88 9.26
C SER A 59 0.79 -2.98 8.78
N GLY A 60 -0.49 -2.82 9.10
CA GLY A 60 -1.52 -3.75 8.66
C GLY A 60 -2.81 -3.01 8.29
N ALA A 61 -3.60 -3.62 7.41
CA ALA A 61 -4.94 -3.15 7.07
C ALA A 61 -5.86 -4.35 6.79
N VAL A 62 -7.06 -4.28 7.33
CA VAL A 62 -8.12 -5.27 7.15
C VAL A 62 -9.38 -4.55 6.68
N THR A 63 -10.10 -5.13 5.74
CA THR A 63 -11.39 -4.61 5.30
C THR A 63 -12.49 -5.63 5.56
N GLN A 64 -13.69 -5.12 5.82
CA GLN A 64 -14.91 -5.91 5.98
C GLN A 64 -15.98 -5.32 5.08
N SER A 65 -16.39 -6.08 4.06
CA SER A 65 -17.53 -5.71 3.23
C SER A 65 -18.83 -5.78 4.03
N VAL A 66 -19.66 -4.76 3.90
CA VAL A 66 -20.99 -4.66 4.50
C VAL A 66 -22.07 -4.88 3.43
N LEU A 67 -21.80 -4.44 2.21
CA LEU A 67 -22.63 -4.65 1.04
C LEU A 67 -21.75 -5.31 -0.03
N PRO A 68 -21.58 -6.64 0.01
CA PRO A 68 -20.81 -7.33 -1.01
C PRO A 68 -21.50 -7.20 -2.37
N PRO A 69 -20.73 -7.16 -3.47
CA PRO A 69 -21.30 -7.22 -4.82
C PRO A 69 -22.08 -8.51 -5.02
N ASP A 70 -23.06 -8.46 -5.90
CA ASP A 70 -23.97 -9.59 -6.17
C ASP A 70 -23.16 -10.80 -6.67
N LYS A 71 -23.34 -11.96 -6.03
CA LYS A 71 -22.56 -13.18 -6.32
C LYS A 71 -22.97 -13.90 -7.61
N ASP A 72 -24.09 -13.47 -8.22
CA ASP A 72 -24.63 -14.11 -9.42
C ASP A 72 -23.90 -13.72 -10.71
N ASP A 73 -22.88 -12.89 -10.63
CA ASP A 73 -22.08 -12.50 -11.78
C ASP A 73 -20.84 -13.42 -11.89
N PRO A 74 -20.83 -14.35 -12.85
CA PRO A 74 -19.69 -15.25 -13.00
C PRO A 74 -18.45 -14.42 -13.30
N SER A 75 -17.47 -14.50 -12.42
CA SER A 75 -16.13 -14.00 -12.71
C SER A 75 -15.70 -14.53 -14.07
N PRO A 76 -15.30 -13.71 -15.03
CA PRO A 76 -14.90 -14.24 -16.32
C PRO A 76 -13.69 -15.16 -16.08
N ASN A 77 -13.90 -16.47 -16.29
CA ASN A 77 -12.83 -17.42 -16.46
C ASN A 77 -12.06 -17.04 -17.72
N ILE A 78 -11.07 -16.21 -17.57
CA ILE A 78 -10.11 -15.91 -18.64
C ILE A 78 -8.96 -16.88 -18.45
N ASP A 79 -9.08 -18.03 -19.05
CA ASP A 79 -8.27 -19.23 -18.88
C ASP A 79 -6.81 -19.11 -19.33
N ASP A 80 -6.27 -17.98 -19.74
CA ASP A 80 -4.92 -18.00 -20.34
C ASP A 80 -4.03 -16.77 -20.11
N VAL A 81 -4.46 -15.78 -19.36
CA VAL A 81 -3.60 -14.62 -19.06
C VAL A 81 -3.59 -14.38 -17.56
N PRO A 82 -2.40 -14.46 -16.90
CA PRO A 82 -2.30 -14.10 -15.47
C PRO A 82 -2.67 -12.63 -15.32
N ASN A 83 -3.88 -12.39 -14.91
CA ASN A 83 -4.40 -11.05 -14.71
C ASN A 83 -4.24 -10.64 -13.25
N VAL A 84 -3.40 -9.66 -13.02
CA VAL A 84 -3.06 -9.08 -11.71
C VAL A 84 -4.28 -8.66 -10.88
N ARG A 85 -5.50 -8.63 -11.44
CA ARG A 85 -6.71 -8.18 -10.74
C ARG A 85 -7.99 -8.96 -11.06
N THR A 86 -8.02 -9.85 -12.02
CA THR A 86 -9.22 -10.63 -12.36
C THR A 86 -9.56 -11.69 -11.33
N ASP A 87 -8.56 -12.23 -10.64
CA ASP A 87 -8.76 -13.20 -9.56
C ASP A 87 -9.20 -12.54 -8.24
N GLY A 88 -9.42 -11.24 -8.24
CA GLY A 88 -9.85 -10.48 -7.05
C GLY A 88 -11.12 -11.01 -6.41
N GLY A 89 -12.00 -11.65 -7.17
CA GLY A 89 -13.21 -12.31 -6.67
C GLY A 89 -12.93 -13.54 -5.79
N ALA A 90 -11.81 -14.23 -6.02
CA ALA A 90 -11.41 -15.40 -5.21
C ALA A 90 -10.90 -15.00 -3.81
N TYR A 91 -10.42 -13.77 -3.65
CA TYR A 91 -9.81 -13.26 -2.40
C TYR A 91 -10.82 -12.56 -1.48
N GLY A 92 -11.92 -13.18 -1.19
CA GLY A 92 -12.86 -12.74 -0.18
C GLY A 92 -14.19 -12.39 -0.76
N ASP A 93 -15.22 -12.92 -0.13
CA ASP A 93 -16.55 -12.35 -0.17
C ASP A 93 -17.61 -13.04 0.69
N ASP A 94 -17.26 -13.81 1.66
CA ASP A 94 -18.27 -14.46 2.51
C ASP A 94 -18.64 -13.64 3.76
N GLY A 95 -18.47 -12.31 3.70
CA GLY A 95 -18.67 -11.45 4.87
C GLY A 95 -17.58 -11.62 5.93
N VAL A 96 -16.42 -12.17 5.55
CA VAL A 96 -15.26 -12.38 6.43
C VAL A 96 -14.30 -11.20 6.26
N PRO A 97 -13.64 -10.73 7.33
CA PRO A 97 -12.61 -9.70 7.22
C PRO A 97 -11.46 -10.13 6.31
N VAL A 98 -11.09 -9.28 5.36
CA VAL A 98 -10.05 -9.51 4.37
C VAL A 98 -8.77 -8.77 4.74
N LEU A 99 -7.66 -9.49 4.87
CA LEU A 99 -6.35 -8.90 5.09
C LEU A 99 -5.84 -8.24 3.81
N GLN A 100 -5.91 -6.90 3.76
CA GLN A 100 -5.46 -6.11 2.61
C GLN A 100 -3.94 -5.98 2.55
N ARG A 101 -3.30 -5.83 3.70
CA ARG A 101 -1.87 -5.63 3.82
C ARG A 101 -1.37 -6.02 5.20
N LEU A 102 -0.18 -6.62 5.26
CA LEU A 102 0.58 -6.83 6.49
C LEU A 102 2.07 -6.76 6.15
N THR A 103 2.74 -5.69 6.54
CA THR A 103 4.11 -5.40 6.11
C THR A 103 5.01 -5.03 7.28
N LEU A 104 6.28 -5.41 7.17
CA LEU A 104 7.39 -4.93 7.97
C LEU A 104 8.28 -4.07 7.09
N SER A 105 8.44 -2.79 7.46
CA SER A 105 9.25 -1.82 6.71
C SER A 105 10.44 -1.36 7.52
N HIS A 106 11.62 -1.41 6.92
CA HIS A 106 12.85 -0.85 7.47
C HIS A 106 13.26 0.38 6.69
N PHE A 107 13.46 1.50 7.39
CA PHE A 107 13.90 2.78 6.86
C PHE A 107 15.35 3.03 7.26
N ALA A 108 16.19 3.44 6.31
CA ALA A 108 17.57 3.78 6.58
C ALA A 108 18.01 5.03 5.81
N ARG A 109 19.13 5.58 6.23
CA ARG A 109 19.80 6.69 5.57
C ARG A 109 21.23 6.27 5.22
N PRO A 110 21.45 5.54 4.11
CA PRO A 110 22.74 4.98 3.76
C PRO A 110 23.81 6.02 3.41
N GLY A 111 23.41 7.27 3.19
CA GLY A 111 24.34 8.35 2.88
C GLY A 111 23.74 9.74 3.00
N PRO A 112 24.51 10.80 2.77
CA PRO A 112 24.02 12.16 2.71
C PRO A 112 22.95 12.30 1.63
N ASN A 113 21.76 12.84 2.00
CA ASN A 113 20.62 13.03 1.07
C ASN A 113 20.09 11.75 0.41
N LEU A 114 20.47 10.58 0.90
CA LEU A 114 20.05 9.28 0.40
C LEU A 114 19.21 8.57 1.46
N TYR A 115 18.01 8.15 1.08
CA TYR A 115 17.05 7.48 1.95
C TYR A 115 16.67 6.15 1.31
N SER A 116 16.54 5.11 2.12
CA SER A 116 16.12 3.80 1.65
C SER A 116 14.98 3.25 2.50
N ARG A 117 14.12 2.46 1.83
CA ARG A 117 13.09 1.67 2.46
C ARG A 117 13.15 0.25 1.91
N VAL A 118 13.09 -0.72 2.80
CA VAL A 118 12.86 -2.12 2.45
C VAL A 118 11.62 -2.57 3.17
N THR A 119 10.65 -3.10 2.43
CA THR A 119 9.38 -3.60 2.95
C THR A 119 9.21 -5.05 2.56
N VAL A 120 8.83 -5.89 3.52
CA VAL A 120 8.55 -7.31 3.30
C VAL A 120 7.18 -7.65 3.89
N GLY A 121 6.49 -8.63 3.31
CA GLY A 121 5.21 -9.14 3.78
C GLY A 121 4.14 -9.15 2.70
N TYR A 122 2.88 -9.11 3.12
CA TYR A 122 1.74 -8.96 2.22
C TYR A 122 1.60 -7.51 1.81
N LEU A 123 2.10 -7.20 0.61
CA LEU A 123 2.15 -5.85 0.06
C LEU A 123 0.77 -5.37 -0.35
N GLU A 124 -0.03 -6.29 -0.89
CA GLU A 124 -1.40 -6.08 -1.34
C GLU A 124 -2.28 -7.30 -0.98
N ARG A 125 -3.58 -7.19 -1.23
CA ARG A 125 -4.57 -8.25 -1.01
C ARG A 125 -4.16 -9.59 -1.65
N MET A 126 -3.67 -9.54 -2.89
CA MET A 126 -3.35 -10.72 -3.71
C MET A 126 -1.85 -11.03 -3.75
N PHE A 127 -0.99 -10.14 -3.27
CA PHE A 127 0.45 -10.26 -3.44
C PHE A 127 1.22 -10.04 -2.15
N GLY A 128 2.12 -10.97 -1.88
CA GLY A 128 3.19 -10.79 -0.91
C GLY A 128 4.54 -10.67 -1.58
N GLY A 129 5.57 -10.27 -0.84
CA GLY A 129 6.90 -10.17 -1.41
C GLY A 129 7.78 -9.13 -0.74
N VAL A 130 8.67 -8.55 -1.54
CA VAL A 130 9.66 -7.56 -1.10
C VAL A 130 9.62 -6.34 -2.00
N SER A 131 9.53 -5.16 -1.39
CA SER A 131 9.68 -3.86 -2.06
C SER A 131 10.92 -3.15 -1.52
N THR A 132 11.74 -2.63 -2.42
CA THR A 132 12.92 -1.82 -2.07
C THR A 132 12.84 -0.47 -2.77
N GLU A 133 13.09 0.59 -2.03
CA GLU A 133 13.08 1.96 -2.54
C GLU A 133 14.36 2.68 -2.15
N LEU A 134 14.91 3.46 -3.06
CA LEU A 134 16.02 4.37 -2.84
C LEU A 134 15.65 5.75 -3.34
N LEU A 135 15.69 6.75 -2.46
CA LEU A 135 15.39 8.15 -2.77
C LEU A 135 16.62 9.01 -2.52
N TRP A 136 17.07 9.70 -3.55
CA TRP A 136 18.07 10.76 -3.44
C TRP A 136 17.38 12.13 -3.45
N LYS A 137 17.47 12.87 -2.33
CA LYS A 137 16.83 14.19 -2.15
C LYS A 137 17.77 15.14 -1.43
N PRO A 138 18.60 15.92 -2.14
CA PRO A 138 19.47 16.94 -1.54
C PRO A 138 18.67 18.09 -0.93
N VAL A 139 19.06 18.53 0.26
CA VAL A 139 18.35 19.55 1.05
C VAL A 139 18.24 20.89 0.30
N ARG A 140 19.25 21.22 -0.50
CA ARG A 140 19.30 22.52 -1.23
C ARG A 140 18.97 22.41 -2.72
N ASN A 141 18.49 21.26 -3.16
CA ASN A 141 18.13 21.04 -4.56
C ASN A 141 16.60 20.83 -4.66
N ARG A 142 16.02 21.42 -5.69
CA ARG A 142 14.59 21.24 -6.00
C ARG A 142 14.28 19.86 -6.61
N LEU A 143 15.30 19.15 -7.10
CA LEU A 143 15.14 17.83 -7.70
C LEU A 143 15.38 16.73 -6.67
N GLY A 144 14.46 15.76 -6.63
CA GLY A 144 14.63 14.45 -5.98
C GLY A 144 14.47 13.35 -7.01
N LEU A 145 15.25 12.27 -6.89
CA LEU A 145 15.18 11.10 -7.75
C LEU A 145 14.94 9.86 -6.91
N GLY A 146 13.98 9.04 -7.32
CA GLY A 146 13.64 7.78 -6.66
C GLY A 146 13.73 6.61 -7.63
N VAL A 147 14.11 5.46 -7.12
CA VAL A 147 13.99 4.17 -7.79
C VAL A 147 13.35 3.18 -6.83
N GLU A 148 12.42 2.40 -7.33
CA GLU A 148 11.75 1.33 -6.59
C GLU A 148 11.79 0.05 -7.39
N LEU A 149 12.06 -1.07 -6.71
CA LEU A 149 12.02 -2.42 -7.25
C LEU A 149 11.16 -3.27 -6.33
N ASN A 150 10.25 -4.04 -6.93
CA ASN A 150 9.36 -4.94 -6.23
C ASN A 150 9.49 -6.34 -6.80
N TYR A 151 9.60 -7.32 -5.91
CA TYR A 151 9.39 -8.72 -6.21
C TYR A 151 8.10 -9.16 -5.52
N ALA A 152 7.11 -9.55 -6.29
CA ALA A 152 5.79 -9.92 -5.80
C ALA A 152 5.45 -11.36 -6.22
N VAL A 153 4.89 -12.12 -5.27
CA VAL A 153 4.41 -13.49 -5.44
C VAL A 153 2.92 -13.49 -5.12
N GLN A 154 2.13 -14.17 -5.93
CA GLN A 154 0.69 -14.27 -5.71
C GLN A 154 0.42 -15.12 -4.47
N ARG A 155 -0.52 -14.67 -3.62
CA ARG A 155 -0.96 -15.36 -2.41
C ARG A 155 -2.01 -16.42 -2.75
N ASP A 156 -2.15 -17.41 -1.87
CA ASP A 156 -3.24 -18.38 -1.94
C ASP A 156 -4.60 -17.71 -1.72
N SER A 157 -5.63 -18.23 -2.38
CA SER A 157 -6.98 -17.68 -2.35
C SER A 157 -7.67 -17.86 -1.00
N ASP A 158 -7.25 -18.85 -0.20
CA ASP A 158 -7.82 -19.18 1.11
C ASP A 158 -7.54 -18.12 2.19
N MET A 159 -6.86 -17.01 1.83
CA MET A 159 -6.46 -15.91 2.71
C MET A 159 -5.53 -16.34 3.86
N ALA A 160 -5.04 -17.59 3.86
CA ALA A 160 -4.03 -18.09 4.76
C ALA A 160 -2.63 -17.51 4.41
N PHE A 161 -1.63 -17.90 5.18
CA PHE A 161 -0.26 -17.42 5.00
C PHE A 161 0.50 -18.28 3.97
N GLY A 162 -0.14 -18.60 2.81
CA GLY A 162 0.39 -19.45 1.76
C GLY A 162 0.73 -18.72 0.45
N PHE A 163 1.55 -19.39 -0.37
CA PHE A 163 1.97 -18.98 -1.71
C PHE A 163 2.11 -20.19 -2.64
N GLU A 164 1.39 -21.27 -2.36
CA GLU A 164 1.56 -22.56 -3.04
C GLU A 164 0.52 -22.80 -4.14
N GLU A 165 -0.62 -22.09 -4.10
CA GLU A 165 -1.74 -22.31 -5.02
C GLU A 165 -1.47 -21.77 -6.42
N PHE A 166 -0.75 -20.65 -6.51
CA PHE A 166 -0.45 -19.97 -7.77
C PHE A 166 1.05 -19.93 -8.03
N ASP A 167 1.47 -20.41 -9.19
CA ASP A 167 2.88 -20.33 -9.65
C ASP A 167 3.08 -19.01 -10.44
N TYR A 168 2.80 -17.88 -9.76
CA TYR A 168 2.96 -16.56 -10.37
C TYR A 168 3.80 -15.64 -9.51
N ASP A 169 4.92 -15.20 -10.08
CA ASP A 169 5.78 -14.18 -9.52
C ASP A 169 6.16 -13.13 -10.57
N VAL A 170 6.43 -11.92 -10.11
CA VAL A 170 6.78 -10.81 -10.99
C VAL A 170 7.75 -9.85 -10.33
N VAL A 171 8.68 -9.34 -11.13
CA VAL A 171 9.54 -8.21 -10.77
C VAL A 171 9.03 -6.96 -11.48
N THR A 172 8.75 -5.92 -10.70
CA THR A 172 8.35 -4.60 -11.22
C THR A 172 9.30 -3.53 -10.72
N GLY A 173 9.40 -2.41 -11.45
CA GLY A 173 10.23 -1.30 -11.02
C GLY A 173 9.71 0.03 -11.53
N HIS A 174 10.00 1.08 -10.74
CA HIS A 174 9.61 2.45 -11.05
C HIS A 174 10.79 3.39 -10.85
N VAL A 175 10.89 4.39 -11.71
CA VAL A 175 11.79 5.53 -11.53
C VAL A 175 10.92 6.78 -11.39
N SER A 176 11.19 7.57 -10.35
CA SER A 176 10.43 8.77 -10.02
C SER A 176 11.34 9.99 -9.98
N ALA A 177 10.85 11.10 -10.51
CA ALA A 177 11.50 12.39 -10.40
C ALA A 177 10.53 13.38 -9.71
N TYR A 178 10.98 14.00 -8.65
CA TYR A 178 10.23 14.99 -7.86
C TYR A 178 10.85 16.35 -8.04
N TYR A 179 10.09 17.32 -8.47
CA TYR A 179 10.58 18.68 -8.64
C TYR A 179 9.74 19.67 -7.84
N ASP A 180 10.40 20.39 -6.90
CA ASP A 180 9.78 21.40 -6.08
C ASP A 180 9.68 22.72 -6.87
N LEU A 181 8.47 23.13 -7.21
CA LEU A 181 8.19 24.37 -7.93
C LEU A 181 8.38 25.64 -7.07
N GLY A 182 8.56 25.47 -5.75
CA GLY A 182 8.82 26.59 -4.83
C GLY A 182 7.60 27.42 -4.47
N ASN A 183 6.40 27.05 -4.92
CA ASN A 183 5.15 27.80 -4.72
C ASN A 183 4.20 27.09 -3.73
N GLY A 184 4.70 26.11 -2.97
CA GLY A 184 3.86 25.28 -2.09
C GLY A 184 2.96 24.28 -2.82
N TYR A 185 3.09 24.14 -4.13
CA TYR A 185 2.49 23.07 -4.92
C TYR A 185 3.51 21.94 -5.09
N HIS A 186 3.10 20.75 -4.68
CA HIS A 186 3.87 19.50 -4.78
C HIS A 186 3.17 18.55 -5.74
#